data_c0aa300305b4c92b653d0ee76fe4df2b
#
_entry.id   c0aa300305b4c92b653d0ee76fe4df2b
#
_cell.length_a   1.000
_cell.length_b   1.000
_cell.length_c   1.000
_cell.angle_alpha   90.00
_cell.angle_beta   90.00
_cell.angle_gamma   90.00
#
_symmetry.space_group_name_H-M   'P 1'
#
loop_
_entity.id
_entity.type
_entity.pdbx_description
1 polymer ?
#
loop_
_entity_poly.entity_id
_entity_poly.type
_entity_poly.pdbx_seq_one_letter_code
_entity_poly.pdbx_strand_id
1 'polypeptide(L)'
;MTRIVKLSVIGCLFLGLALAASGSAPCEGLPSATEAQDSLAPADRLVVLWTSGDRDVAMNMVFMYALNAKRAGWWADVTFIIWGPSAKLLSEDAELQAELGKMKAAGIVLEACIACADRYGASGKLRELGVDVKGMGKPLTAYIKEGRRVLTF
;
A
#
# COMPACT_ATOMS: atom_id res chain seq x y z
N MET A 1 -1.65 -6.88 -65.28
CA MET A 1 -2.81 -7.68 -65.74
C MET A 1 -3.97 -7.34 -64.85
N THR A 2 -4.91 -6.69 -65.43
CA THR A 2 -6.14 -6.09 -64.91
C THR A 2 -7.19 -7.15 -64.57
N ARG A 3 -7.85 -7.08 -63.45
CA ARG A 3 -9.23 -7.55 -63.36
C ARG A 3 -10.05 -6.73 -62.32
N ILE A 4 -10.85 -5.88 -62.88
CA ILE A 4 -12.00 -5.19 -62.33
C ILE A 4 -13.16 -6.20 -62.22
N VAL A 5 -13.83 -6.28 -61.11
CA VAL A 5 -15.16 -6.88 -61.02
C VAL A 5 -16.11 -5.96 -60.25
N LYS A 6 -17.21 -5.76 -60.89
CA LYS A 6 -18.29 -4.79 -60.78
C LYS A 6 -19.16 -4.92 -59.51
N LEU A 7 -19.55 -3.78 -59.11
CA LEU A 7 -20.79 -3.28 -58.50
C LEU A 7 -22.03 -4.19 -58.59
N SER A 8 -22.72 -4.34 -57.47
CA SER A 8 -24.19 -4.60 -57.48
C SER A 8 -24.79 -3.92 -56.25
N VAL A 9 -25.57 -2.91 -56.56
CA VAL A 9 -26.43 -2.15 -55.65
C VAL A 9 -27.75 -2.88 -55.56
N ILE A 10 -28.22 -3.24 -54.39
CA ILE A 10 -29.64 -3.54 -54.14
C ILE A 10 -30.01 -2.82 -52.84
N GLY A 11 -30.87 -1.86 -52.98
CA GLY A 11 -31.45 -1.11 -51.89
C GLY A 11 -32.53 -1.92 -51.16
N CYS A 12 -32.61 -1.72 -49.88
CA CYS A 12 -33.81 -1.94 -49.10
C CYS A 12 -33.98 -0.84 -48.08
N LEU A 13 -34.93 0.02 -48.42
CA LEU A 13 -35.48 1.10 -47.61
C LEU A 13 -36.33 0.48 -46.51
N PHE A 14 -35.85 0.46 -45.26
CA PHE A 14 -36.69 0.21 -44.07
C PHE A 14 -36.66 1.43 -43.17
N LEU A 15 -37.75 2.15 -43.23
CA LEU A 15 -38.09 3.23 -42.31
C LEU A 15 -38.52 2.60 -40.98
N GLY A 16 -37.61 2.54 -40.01
CA GLY A 16 -37.86 2.07 -38.65
C GLY A 16 -37.60 3.21 -37.66
N LEU A 17 -38.68 3.77 -37.14
CA LEU A 17 -38.69 4.76 -36.05
C LEU A 17 -38.25 4.07 -34.77
N ALA A 18 -36.99 4.22 -34.38
CA ALA A 18 -36.47 3.73 -33.08
C ALA A 18 -36.47 4.87 -32.06
N LEU A 19 -37.33 4.75 -31.05
CA LEU A 19 -37.31 5.55 -29.83
C LEU A 19 -35.92 5.48 -29.20
N ALA A 20 -35.25 6.61 -29.05
CA ALA A 20 -34.05 6.75 -28.26
C ALA A 20 -34.42 6.68 -26.77
N ALA A 21 -34.25 5.52 -26.15
CA ALA A 21 -34.21 5.41 -24.72
C ALA A 21 -32.82 5.92 -24.25
N SER A 22 -32.78 7.14 -23.70
CA SER A 22 -31.59 7.65 -23.00
C SER A 22 -31.40 6.86 -21.72
N GLY A 23 -30.69 5.76 -21.79
CA GLY A 23 -30.19 5.03 -20.64
C GLY A 23 -29.02 5.79 -20.05
N SER A 24 -29.26 6.57 -18.99
CA SER A 24 -28.19 7.09 -18.14
C SER A 24 -27.51 5.88 -17.50
N ALA A 25 -26.30 5.53 -17.95
CA ALA A 25 -25.46 4.58 -17.24
C ALA A 25 -25.11 5.18 -15.86
N PRO A 26 -25.31 4.45 -14.76
CA PRO A 26 -24.82 4.89 -13.48
C PRO A 26 -23.29 4.98 -13.56
N CYS A 27 -22.71 6.14 -13.19
CA CYS A 27 -21.28 6.22 -12.91
C CYS A 27 -21.02 5.36 -11.68
N GLU A 28 -20.55 4.12 -11.88
CA GLU A 28 -19.96 3.34 -10.82
C GLU A 28 -18.75 4.13 -10.33
N GLY A 29 -18.85 4.67 -9.12
CA GLY A 29 -17.77 5.40 -8.47
C GLY A 29 -16.54 4.49 -8.35
N LEU A 30 -15.37 5.04 -8.66
CA LEU A 30 -14.12 4.35 -8.40
C LEU A 30 -14.08 3.97 -6.90
N PRO A 31 -13.70 2.73 -6.56
CA PRO A 31 -13.63 2.29 -5.16
C PRO A 31 -12.68 3.22 -4.39
N SER A 32 -13.06 3.55 -3.15
CA SER A 32 -12.20 4.34 -2.28
C SER A 32 -10.88 3.59 -2.01
N ALA A 33 -9.80 4.32 -1.69
CA ALA A 33 -8.51 3.69 -1.38
C ALA A 33 -8.63 2.64 -0.27
N THR A 34 -9.56 2.83 0.67
CA THR A 34 -9.85 1.89 1.75
C THR A 34 -10.52 0.60 1.24
N GLU A 35 -11.46 0.71 0.29
CA GLU A 35 -12.14 -0.45 -0.31
C GLU A 35 -11.19 -1.25 -1.22
N ALA A 36 -10.30 -0.57 -1.93
CA ALA A 36 -9.28 -1.22 -2.74
C ALA A 36 -8.27 -2.03 -1.88
N GLN A 37 -7.93 -1.54 -0.69
CA GLN A 37 -7.06 -2.26 0.24
C GLN A 37 -7.72 -3.51 0.83
N ASP A 38 -9.02 -3.51 1.05
CA ASP A 38 -9.75 -4.66 1.60
C ASP A 38 -9.96 -5.79 0.57
N SER A 39 -9.85 -5.47 -0.73
CA SER A 39 -9.99 -6.45 -1.83
C SER A 39 -8.70 -7.24 -2.13
N LEU A 40 -7.54 -6.84 -1.57
CA LEU A 40 -6.27 -7.51 -1.80
C LEU A 40 -6.21 -8.87 -1.10
N ALA A 41 -5.69 -9.89 -1.80
CA ALA A 41 -5.44 -11.18 -1.17
C ALA A 41 -4.48 -11.02 0.02
N PRO A 42 -4.73 -11.67 1.17
CA PRO A 42 -3.84 -11.55 2.34
C PRO A 42 -2.39 -11.92 2.04
N ALA A 43 -2.17 -12.83 1.10
CA ALA A 43 -0.83 -13.23 0.65
C ALA A 43 -0.05 -12.12 -0.06
N ASP A 44 -0.73 -11.09 -0.59
CA ASP A 44 -0.11 -9.94 -1.27
C ASP A 44 0.15 -8.75 -0.31
N ARG A 45 -0.12 -8.94 0.98
CA ARG A 45 0.11 -7.95 2.04
C ARG A 45 1.32 -8.35 2.88
N LEU A 46 2.30 -7.47 2.94
CA LEU A 46 3.50 -7.64 3.76
C LEU A 46 3.42 -6.79 5.03
N VAL A 47 3.78 -7.37 6.15
CA VAL A 47 4.08 -6.68 7.40
C VAL A 47 5.58 -6.80 7.66
N VAL A 48 6.28 -5.69 7.70
CA VAL A 48 7.68 -5.61 8.13
C VAL A 48 7.70 -5.22 9.60
N LEU A 49 8.06 -6.14 10.46
CA LEU A 49 8.18 -5.91 11.90
C LEU A 49 9.64 -5.62 12.25
N TRP A 50 9.94 -4.34 12.47
CA TRP A 50 11.29 -3.90 12.82
C TRP A 50 11.44 -3.78 14.34
N THR A 51 12.28 -4.65 14.91
CA THR A 51 12.53 -4.73 16.36
C THR A 51 13.96 -4.36 16.75
N SER A 52 14.91 -4.46 15.82
CA SER A 52 16.33 -4.24 16.06
C SER A 52 16.65 -2.78 16.39
N GLY A 53 17.52 -2.58 17.38
CA GLY A 53 18.16 -1.28 17.65
C GLY A 53 19.50 -1.11 16.92
N ASP A 54 19.85 -2.02 16.02
CA ASP A 54 21.06 -1.96 15.21
C ASP A 54 20.83 -1.11 13.97
N ARG A 55 21.68 -0.06 13.82
CA ARG A 55 21.56 0.91 12.72
C ARG A 55 21.91 0.28 11.36
N ASP A 56 22.91 -0.60 11.32
CA ASP A 56 23.33 -1.21 10.05
C ASP A 56 22.29 -2.19 9.55
N VAL A 57 21.67 -2.95 10.45
CA VAL A 57 20.51 -3.80 10.13
C VAL A 57 19.36 -2.91 9.60
N ALA A 58 19.08 -1.79 10.26
CA ALA A 58 18.01 -0.88 9.83
C ALA A 58 18.25 -0.38 8.40
N MET A 59 19.41 0.23 8.13
CA MET A 59 19.71 0.85 6.83
C MET A 59 19.87 -0.16 5.70
N ASN A 60 20.65 -1.22 5.93
CA ASN A 60 21.10 -2.11 4.87
C ASN A 60 20.15 -3.29 4.63
N MET A 61 19.21 -3.55 5.54
CA MET A 61 18.24 -4.65 5.42
C MET A 61 16.82 -4.15 5.44
N VAL A 62 16.38 -3.55 6.57
CA VAL A 62 14.97 -3.31 6.86
C VAL A 62 14.37 -2.24 5.95
N PHE A 63 14.97 -1.05 5.95
CA PHE A 63 14.50 0.09 5.15
C PHE A 63 14.68 -0.16 3.66
N MET A 64 15.86 -0.67 3.27
CA MET A 64 16.15 -1.02 1.88
C MET A 64 15.12 -2.02 1.34
N TYR A 65 14.87 -3.11 2.06
CA TYR A 65 13.92 -4.12 1.62
C TYR A 65 12.49 -3.58 1.54
N ALA A 66 11.99 -2.94 2.62
CA ALA A 66 10.62 -2.45 2.68
C ALA A 66 10.31 -1.43 1.56
N LEU A 67 11.23 -0.47 1.33
CA LEU A 67 11.06 0.55 0.30
C LEU A 67 11.08 -0.04 -1.11
N ASN A 68 12.04 -0.93 -1.40
CA ASN A 68 12.14 -1.58 -2.70
C ASN A 68 10.95 -2.51 -2.96
N ALA A 69 10.52 -3.27 -1.95
CA ALA A 69 9.36 -4.16 -2.03
C ALA A 69 8.08 -3.42 -2.45
N LYS A 70 7.87 -2.21 -1.91
CA LYS A 70 6.74 -1.36 -2.29
C LYS A 70 6.92 -0.74 -3.68
N ARG A 71 8.10 -0.14 -3.97
CA ARG A 71 8.36 0.56 -5.23
C ARG A 71 8.37 -0.37 -6.45
N ALA A 72 8.93 -1.55 -6.28
CA ALA A 72 8.99 -2.56 -7.35
C ALA A 72 7.70 -3.37 -7.51
N GLY A 73 6.68 -3.11 -6.65
CA GLY A 73 5.42 -3.82 -6.72
C GLY A 73 5.53 -5.31 -6.35
N TRP A 74 6.54 -5.71 -5.56
CA TRP A 74 6.65 -7.11 -5.09
C TRP A 74 5.52 -7.47 -4.14
N TRP A 75 4.99 -6.46 -3.44
CA TRP A 75 3.83 -6.55 -2.55
C TRP A 75 2.86 -5.43 -2.87
N ALA A 76 1.60 -5.76 -2.99
CA ALA A 76 0.56 -4.77 -3.24
C ALA A 76 0.42 -3.79 -2.06
N ASP A 77 0.52 -4.31 -0.84
CA ASP A 77 0.47 -3.51 0.39
C ASP A 77 1.64 -3.84 1.32
N VAL A 78 2.23 -2.80 1.92
CA VAL A 78 3.32 -2.92 2.89
C VAL A 78 2.98 -2.10 4.13
N THR A 79 2.91 -2.78 5.27
CA THR A 79 2.79 -2.17 6.61
C THR A 79 4.13 -2.30 7.32
N PHE A 80 4.67 -1.19 7.80
CA PHE A 80 5.93 -1.12 8.52
C PHE A 80 5.69 -0.82 9.99
N ILE A 81 6.06 -1.76 10.87
CA ILE A 81 5.80 -1.68 12.30
C ILE A 81 7.11 -1.47 13.06
N ILE A 82 7.18 -0.38 13.81
CA ILE A 82 8.29 -0.04 14.69
C ILE A 82 7.97 -0.57 16.09
N TRP A 83 8.80 -1.51 16.60
CA TRP A 83 8.53 -2.19 17.86
C TRP A 83 9.80 -2.41 18.68
N GLY A 84 9.79 -2.06 19.95
CA GLY A 84 10.95 -2.26 20.84
C GLY A 84 12.06 -1.25 20.62
N PRO A 85 13.34 -1.70 20.64
CA PRO A 85 14.51 -0.84 20.50
C PRO A 85 14.57 0.02 19.23
N SER A 86 13.93 -0.43 18.15
CA SER A 86 13.82 0.34 16.91
C SER A 86 13.16 1.71 17.10
N ALA A 87 12.23 1.83 18.05
CA ALA A 87 11.56 3.10 18.36
C ALA A 87 12.55 4.14 18.91
N LYS A 88 13.49 3.72 19.78
CA LYS A 88 14.56 4.58 20.27
C LYS A 88 15.48 5.00 19.13
N LEU A 89 16.02 4.03 18.40
CA LEU A 89 16.94 4.28 17.29
C LEU A 89 16.35 5.27 16.28
N LEU A 90 15.11 5.04 15.83
CA LEU A 90 14.46 5.94 14.88
C LEU A 90 14.26 7.35 15.43
N SER A 91 13.96 7.50 16.72
CA SER A 91 13.74 8.82 17.32
C SER A 91 15.02 9.67 17.39
N GLU A 92 16.19 9.03 17.40
CA GLU A 92 17.51 9.67 17.57
C GLU A 92 18.27 9.82 16.25
N ASP A 93 17.98 9.06 15.20
CA ASP A 93 18.73 9.01 13.94
C ASP A 93 18.03 9.78 12.81
N ALA A 94 18.61 10.92 12.44
CA ALA A 94 18.04 11.80 11.40
C ALA A 94 18.06 11.18 9.99
N GLU A 95 19.03 10.31 9.69
CA GLU A 95 19.11 9.65 8.38
C GLU A 95 18.00 8.59 8.25
N LEU A 96 17.76 7.79 9.29
CA LEU A 96 16.63 6.86 9.32
C LEU A 96 15.28 7.59 9.24
N GLN A 97 15.16 8.77 9.87
CA GLN A 97 13.95 9.61 9.75
C GLN A 97 13.75 10.08 8.31
N ALA A 98 14.82 10.44 7.60
CA ALA A 98 14.73 10.82 6.19
C ALA A 98 14.31 9.63 5.29
N GLU A 99 14.85 8.44 5.53
CA GLU A 99 14.45 7.22 4.83
C GLU A 99 12.98 6.85 5.13
N LEU A 100 12.54 7.00 6.38
CA LEU A 100 11.12 6.82 6.75
C LEU A 100 10.20 7.75 5.95
N GLY A 101 10.62 8.99 5.71
CA GLY A 101 9.91 9.94 4.86
C GLY A 101 9.73 9.42 3.42
N LYS A 102 10.75 8.77 2.86
CA LYS A 102 10.66 8.13 1.53
C LYS A 102 9.70 6.95 1.52
N MET A 103 9.65 6.16 2.59
CA MET A 103 8.70 5.06 2.75
C MET A 103 7.26 5.56 2.80
N LYS A 104 7.01 6.62 3.57
CA LYS A 104 5.71 7.29 3.66
C LYS A 104 5.27 7.82 2.29
N ALA A 105 6.16 8.48 1.55
CA ALA A 105 5.89 8.99 0.21
C ALA A 105 5.59 7.87 -0.80
N ALA A 106 6.14 6.66 -0.59
CA ALA A 106 5.85 5.48 -1.39
C ALA A 106 4.51 4.79 -1.02
N GLY A 107 3.78 5.29 -0.03
CA GLY A 107 2.50 4.74 0.42
C GLY A 107 2.63 3.52 1.34
N ILE A 108 3.76 3.37 2.03
CA ILE A 108 3.91 2.37 3.10
C ILE A 108 3.16 2.86 4.34
N VAL A 109 2.34 1.99 4.93
CA VAL A 109 1.65 2.27 6.20
C VAL A 109 2.65 2.18 7.34
N LEU A 110 2.78 3.27 8.13
CA LEU A 110 3.75 3.37 9.22
C LEU A 110 3.06 3.31 10.57
N GLU A 111 3.38 2.29 11.36
CA GLU A 111 2.79 2.05 12.67
C GLU A 111 3.87 1.85 13.74
N ALA A 112 3.58 2.18 14.99
CA ALA A 112 4.51 1.94 16.10
C ALA A 112 3.79 1.51 17.38
N CYS A 113 4.48 0.66 18.17
CA CYS A 113 4.00 0.22 19.47
C CYS A 113 4.14 1.34 20.51
N ILE A 114 3.00 1.85 21.01
CA ILE A 114 2.99 2.93 22.00
C ILE A 114 3.73 2.54 23.29
N ALA A 115 3.56 1.32 23.79
CA ALA A 115 4.21 0.90 25.03
C ALA A 115 5.75 0.91 24.92
N CYS A 116 6.30 0.62 23.74
CA CYS A 116 7.73 0.72 23.47
C CYS A 116 8.16 2.18 23.27
N ALA A 117 7.40 2.92 22.48
CA ALA A 117 7.70 4.33 22.20
C ALA A 117 7.68 5.19 23.48
N ASP A 118 6.71 4.97 24.36
CA ASP A 118 6.65 5.68 25.67
C ASP A 118 7.82 5.31 26.58
N ARG A 119 8.22 4.02 26.61
CA ARG A 119 9.36 3.56 27.42
C ARG A 119 10.66 4.27 27.03
N TYR A 120 10.83 4.60 25.77
CA TYR A 120 12.02 5.29 25.25
C TYR A 120 11.83 6.80 25.10
N GLY A 121 10.67 7.36 25.49
CA GLY A 121 10.36 8.78 25.29
C GLY A 121 10.23 9.19 23.81
N ALA A 122 10.02 8.22 22.93
CA ALA A 122 10.01 8.41 21.47
C ALA A 122 8.63 8.74 20.88
N SER A 123 7.53 8.58 21.63
CA SER A 123 6.16 8.69 21.12
C SER A 123 5.86 10.01 20.42
N GLY A 124 6.31 11.15 21.00
CA GLY A 124 6.13 12.47 20.39
C GLY A 124 6.82 12.56 19.04
N LYS A 125 8.10 12.18 18.99
CA LYS A 125 8.91 12.23 17.78
C LYS A 125 8.35 11.33 16.67
N LEU A 126 7.91 10.11 17.00
CA LEU A 126 7.32 9.21 16.01
C LEU A 126 6.01 9.78 15.41
N ARG A 127 5.18 10.42 16.23
CA ARG A 127 3.96 11.09 15.71
C ARG A 127 4.28 12.27 14.81
N GLU A 128 5.29 13.08 15.14
CA GLU A 128 5.79 14.18 14.28
C GLU A 128 6.24 13.67 12.92
N LEU A 129 6.85 12.49 12.86
CA LEU A 129 7.24 11.83 11.62
C LEU A 129 6.05 11.24 10.84
N GLY A 130 4.83 11.28 11.42
CA GLY A 130 3.61 10.80 10.81
C GLY A 130 3.42 9.29 10.93
N VAL A 131 3.99 8.70 11.98
CA VAL A 131 3.76 7.30 12.34
C VAL A 131 2.50 7.19 13.21
N ASP A 132 1.65 6.22 12.93
CA ASP A 132 0.48 5.88 13.78
C ASP A 132 0.94 5.12 15.03
N VAL A 133 1.06 5.86 16.15
CA VAL A 133 1.53 5.32 17.43
C VAL A 133 0.36 4.85 18.27
N LYS A 134 0.19 3.54 18.38
CA LYS A 134 -0.95 2.90 19.05
C LYS A 134 -0.57 1.57 19.72
N GLY A 135 -1.53 0.95 20.40
CA GLY A 135 -1.36 -0.40 20.96
C GLY A 135 -1.27 -1.46 19.85
N MET A 136 -0.06 -1.95 19.57
CA MET A 136 0.20 -2.83 18.41
C MET A 136 -0.12 -4.32 18.63
N GLY A 137 -0.36 -4.77 19.87
CA GLY A 137 -0.63 -6.19 20.13
C GLY A 137 -1.83 -6.74 19.36
N LYS A 138 -2.98 -6.04 19.41
CA LYS A 138 -4.18 -6.44 18.68
C LYS A 138 -4.02 -6.32 17.15
N PRO A 139 -3.54 -5.19 16.59
CA PRO A 139 -3.34 -5.06 15.15
C PRO A 139 -2.39 -6.13 14.57
N LEU A 140 -1.22 -6.35 15.17
CA LEU A 140 -0.30 -7.37 14.70
C LEU A 140 -0.91 -8.77 14.74
N THR A 141 -1.65 -9.10 15.83
CA THR A 141 -2.36 -10.37 15.92
C THR A 141 -3.42 -10.52 14.83
N ALA A 142 -4.14 -9.45 14.51
CA ALA A 142 -5.11 -9.44 13.42
C ALA A 142 -4.43 -9.69 12.06
N TYR A 143 -3.35 -8.99 11.75
CA TYR A 143 -2.58 -9.17 10.51
C TYR A 143 -2.10 -10.61 10.32
N ILE A 144 -1.61 -11.26 11.39
CA ILE A 144 -1.18 -12.67 11.37
C ILE A 144 -2.40 -13.59 11.11
N LYS A 145 -3.52 -13.37 11.80
CA LYS A 145 -4.74 -14.16 11.62
C LYS A 145 -5.39 -13.99 10.26
N GLU A 146 -5.26 -12.82 9.67
CA GLU A 146 -5.68 -12.52 8.30
C GLU A 146 -4.80 -13.21 7.24
N GLY A 147 -3.69 -13.83 7.63
CA GLY A 147 -2.77 -14.50 6.72
C GLY A 147 -1.81 -13.57 5.97
N ARG A 148 -1.61 -12.33 6.45
CA ARG A 148 -0.57 -11.45 5.91
C ARG A 148 0.82 -12.05 6.13
N ARG A 149 1.73 -11.81 5.20
CA ARG A 149 3.12 -12.24 5.37
C ARG A 149 3.81 -11.32 6.38
N VAL A 150 4.47 -11.89 7.36
CA VAL A 150 5.21 -11.13 8.39
C VAL A 150 6.69 -11.44 8.27
N LEU A 151 7.49 -10.40 8.09
CA LEU A 151 8.95 -10.45 8.07
C LEU A 151 9.48 -9.65 9.25
N THR A 152 10.28 -10.29 10.11
CA THR A 152 10.80 -9.68 11.34
C THR A 152 12.32 -9.50 11.26
N PHE A 153 12.80 -8.33 11.70
CA PHE A 153 14.20 -7.95 11.81
C PHE A 153 14.56 -7.49 13.21
#